data_b2e4410603f8212e946d1d3591eddb17
#
_entry.id   b2e4410603f8212e946d1d3591eddb17
#
_cell.length_a   1.000
_cell.length_b   1.000
_cell.length_c   1.000
_cell.angle_alpha   90.00
_cell.angle_beta   90.00
_cell.angle_gamma   90.00
#
_symmetry.space_group_name_H-M   'P 1'
#
loop_
_entity.id
_entity.type
_entity.pdbx_description
1 polymer ?
#
loop_
_entity_poly.entity_id
_entity_poly.type
_entity_poly.pdbx_seq_one_letter_code
_entity_poly.pdbx_strand_id
1 'polypeptide(L)'
;MTKKVALFVDNGGEELELIAPLDIMRRANLEVDLISANNAEYVIGAHNIKIIVDKKINDIEDILEYDAIVIPGGMPGSTLLRNNNKIIEFFKTMYNEDKLVAAICAAPIVLSAAGILKDREATSYPGFDKELESQSYNSKKAVVVDKNVITAQGPAVAILFGYEIVNYLLKDETANNIKEQMLLPVLKDNI
;
A
#
# COMPACT_ATOMS: atom_id res chain seq x y z
N MET A 1 -7.20 20.69 -4.73
CA MET A 1 -7.97 19.78 -3.84
C MET A 1 -6.98 18.86 -3.14
N THR A 2 -7.21 18.55 -1.88
CA THR A 2 -6.39 17.61 -1.12
C THR A 2 -6.57 16.20 -1.70
N LYS A 3 -5.46 15.46 -1.88
CA LYS A 3 -5.49 14.09 -2.37
C LYS A 3 -6.00 13.15 -1.30
N LYS A 4 -6.86 12.19 -1.68
CA LYS A 4 -7.45 11.18 -0.80
C LYS A 4 -6.86 9.80 -1.05
N VAL A 5 -6.59 9.06 0.02
CA VAL A 5 -6.03 7.70 -0.05
C VAL A 5 -6.90 6.73 0.76
N ALA A 6 -7.31 5.63 0.13
CA ALA A 6 -7.93 4.49 0.79
C ALA A 6 -6.84 3.48 1.18
N LEU A 7 -6.56 3.31 2.47
CA LEU A 7 -5.61 2.32 2.99
C LEU A 7 -6.41 1.17 3.62
N PHE A 8 -6.53 0.06 2.89
CA PHE A 8 -7.26 -1.12 3.36
C PHE A 8 -6.37 -2.07 4.14
N VAL A 9 -6.93 -2.67 5.19
CA VAL A 9 -6.28 -3.69 6.01
C VAL A 9 -7.28 -4.74 6.47
N ASP A 10 -6.82 -5.97 6.69
CA ASP A 10 -7.55 -7.03 7.38
C ASP A 10 -6.73 -7.61 8.54
N ASN A 11 -7.32 -8.50 9.35
CA ASN A 11 -6.61 -9.19 10.42
C ASN A 11 -5.36 -9.91 9.89
N GLY A 12 -4.25 -9.79 10.61
CA GLY A 12 -2.96 -10.33 10.20
C GLY A 12 -2.20 -9.43 9.20
N GLY A 13 -2.66 -8.18 8.98
CA GLY A 13 -1.85 -7.16 8.30
C GLY A 13 -0.58 -6.82 9.10
N GLU A 14 0.54 -6.60 8.41
CA GLU A 14 1.82 -6.28 9.06
C GLU A 14 1.83 -4.83 9.51
N GLU A 15 2.10 -4.60 10.79
CA GLU A 15 1.92 -3.31 11.46
C GLU A 15 2.86 -2.21 10.94
N LEU A 16 4.13 -2.52 10.70
CA LEU A 16 5.08 -1.54 10.16
C LEU A 16 4.72 -1.12 8.74
N GLU A 17 4.23 -2.07 7.93
CA GLU A 17 3.82 -1.83 6.55
C GLU A 17 2.51 -1.04 6.45
N LEU A 18 1.72 -1.06 7.52
CA LEU A 18 0.50 -0.28 7.65
C LEU A 18 0.79 1.13 8.19
N ILE A 19 1.45 1.21 9.35
CA ILE A 19 1.58 2.47 10.11
C ILE A 19 2.61 3.41 9.49
N ALA A 20 3.74 2.90 8.99
CA ALA A 20 4.78 3.77 8.44
C ALA A 20 4.30 4.55 7.21
N PRO A 21 3.70 3.93 6.16
CA PRO A 21 3.16 4.71 5.04
C PRO A 21 1.96 5.58 5.45
N LEU A 22 1.10 5.14 6.39
CA LEU A 22 0.00 5.94 6.91
C LEU A 22 0.50 7.25 7.54
N ASP A 23 1.50 7.18 8.43
CA ASP A 23 2.11 8.35 9.09
C ASP A 23 2.72 9.29 8.04
N ILE A 24 3.48 8.75 7.08
CA ILE A 24 4.13 9.55 6.03
C ILE A 24 3.10 10.27 5.14
N MET A 25 2.06 9.59 4.73
CA MET A 25 0.99 10.17 3.92
C MET A 25 0.25 11.28 4.70
N ARG A 26 -0.04 11.06 5.98
CA ARG A 26 -0.67 12.09 6.84
C ARG A 26 0.27 13.28 7.11
N ARG A 27 1.59 13.08 7.25
CA ARG A 27 2.58 14.18 7.29
C ARG A 27 2.61 15.01 6.01
N ALA A 28 2.31 14.39 4.88
CA ALA A 28 2.17 15.06 3.57
C ALA A 28 0.85 15.82 3.43
N ASN A 29 0.02 15.90 4.47
CA ASN A 29 -1.32 16.45 4.45
C ASN A 29 -2.26 15.78 3.44
N LEU A 30 -2.03 14.50 3.12
CA LEU A 30 -3.00 13.69 2.39
C LEU A 30 -4.15 13.32 3.34
N GLU A 31 -5.37 13.27 2.80
CA GLU A 31 -6.53 12.72 3.51
C GLU A 31 -6.48 11.19 3.39
N VAL A 32 -6.14 10.49 4.48
CA VAL A 32 -5.96 9.03 4.47
C VAL A 32 -6.99 8.39 5.39
N ASP A 33 -7.88 7.61 4.81
CA ASP A 33 -8.79 6.73 5.53
C ASP A 33 -8.15 5.35 5.71
N LEU A 34 -7.94 4.92 6.94
CA LEU A 34 -7.61 3.55 7.29
C LEU A 34 -8.91 2.73 7.36
N ILE A 35 -9.03 1.71 6.50
CA ILE A 35 -10.29 1.03 6.24
C ILE A 35 -10.18 -0.47 6.54
N SER A 36 -11.06 -1.00 7.40
CA SER A 36 -11.13 -2.45 7.61
C SER A 36 -11.86 -3.15 6.45
N ALA A 37 -11.21 -4.18 5.89
CA ALA A 37 -11.80 -5.01 4.83
C ALA A 37 -12.82 -6.04 5.36
N ASN A 38 -12.81 -6.32 6.66
CA ASN A 38 -13.70 -7.27 7.34
C ASN A 38 -14.90 -6.60 8.06
N ASN A 39 -15.12 -5.30 7.86
CA ASN A 39 -16.18 -4.51 8.50
C ASN A 39 -16.09 -4.37 10.03
N ALA A 40 -14.96 -4.67 10.64
CA ALA A 40 -14.75 -4.47 12.07
C ALA A 40 -14.32 -3.02 12.38
N GLU A 41 -14.48 -2.58 13.62
CA GLU A 41 -14.02 -1.27 14.11
C GLU A 41 -12.51 -1.24 14.39
N TYR A 42 -11.89 -2.39 14.38
CA TYR A 42 -10.45 -2.57 14.55
C TYR A 42 -9.99 -3.85 13.85
N VAL A 43 -8.71 -3.92 13.59
CA VAL A 43 -8.03 -5.13 13.14
C VAL A 43 -6.97 -5.54 14.15
N ILE A 44 -6.63 -6.83 14.16
CA ILE A 44 -5.49 -7.37 14.89
C ILE A 44 -4.38 -7.64 13.89
N GLY A 45 -3.26 -6.96 14.03
CA GLY A 45 -2.11 -7.12 13.16
C GLY A 45 -1.40 -8.46 13.32
N ALA A 46 -0.41 -8.72 12.48
CA ALA A 46 0.36 -9.98 12.46
C ALA A 46 1.09 -10.26 13.79
N HIS A 47 1.42 -9.21 14.55
CA HIS A 47 2.11 -9.29 15.84
C HIS A 47 1.19 -8.96 17.03
N ASN A 48 -0.13 -9.18 16.86
CA ASN A 48 -1.17 -8.99 17.90
C ASN A 48 -1.35 -7.53 18.37
N ILE A 49 -0.98 -6.53 17.57
CA ILE A 49 -1.27 -5.14 17.87
C ILE A 49 -2.68 -4.82 17.39
N LYS A 50 -3.51 -4.28 18.31
CA LYS A 50 -4.86 -3.83 17.97
C LYS A 50 -4.80 -2.44 17.35
N ILE A 51 -5.36 -2.29 16.16
CA ILE A 51 -5.38 -1.04 15.40
C ILE A 51 -6.82 -0.66 15.11
N ILE A 52 -7.25 0.50 15.61
CA ILE A 52 -8.57 1.07 15.34
C ILE A 52 -8.55 1.67 13.94
N VAL A 53 -9.61 1.45 13.16
CA VAL A 53 -9.74 1.97 11.80
C VAL A 53 -10.66 3.20 11.75
N ASP A 54 -10.50 4.01 10.70
CA ASP A 54 -11.32 5.21 10.48
C ASP A 54 -12.68 4.84 9.86
N LYS A 55 -12.70 3.84 8.95
CA LYS A 55 -13.88 3.40 8.20
C LYS A 55 -13.92 1.88 8.04
N LYS A 56 -15.06 1.37 7.61
CA LYS A 56 -15.28 -0.01 7.20
C LYS A 56 -15.46 -0.09 5.68
N ILE A 57 -15.13 -1.20 5.06
CA ILE A 57 -15.28 -1.34 3.60
C ILE A 57 -16.72 -1.11 3.12
N ASN A 58 -17.72 -1.40 3.97
CA ASN A 58 -19.12 -1.15 3.62
C ASN A 58 -19.51 0.33 3.66
N ASP A 59 -18.71 1.19 4.29
CA ASP A 59 -18.93 2.64 4.30
C ASP A 59 -18.46 3.30 3.00
N ILE A 60 -17.76 2.53 2.14
CA ILE A 60 -17.26 3.04 0.85
C ILE A 60 -18.33 2.82 -0.23
N GLU A 61 -18.98 3.90 -0.61
CA GLU A 61 -20.02 3.92 -1.65
C GLU A 61 -19.37 3.98 -3.05
N ASP A 62 -18.40 4.87 -3.24
CA ASP A 62 -17.64 5.03 -4.49
C ASP A 62 -16.13 5.10 -4.21
N ILE A 63 -15.40 4.11 -4.71
CA ILE A 63 -13.94 4.07 -4.58
C ILE A 63 -13.25 5.17 -5.42
N LEU A 64 -13.92 5.69 -6.42
CA LEU A 64 -13.37 6.75 -7.27
C LEU A 64 -13.34 8.14 -6.60
N GLU A 65 -13.88 8.28 -5.39
CA GLU A 65 -13.62 9.46 -4.54
C GLU A 65 -12.17 9.54 -4.04
N TYR A 66 -11.42 8.43 -4.08
CA TYR A 66 -10.00 8.38 -3.71
C TYR A 66 -9.09 8.55 -4.93
N ASP A 67 -7.90 9.09 -4.71
CA ASP A 67 -6.82 9.23 -5.70
C ASP A 67 -5.89 8.02 -5.71
N ALA A 68 -5.86 7.27 -4.61
CA ALA A 68 -5.04 6.07 -4.45
C ALA A 68 -5.72 5.01 -3.59
N ILE A 69 -5.40 3.74 -3.86
CA ILE A 69 -5.70 2.59 -3.02
C ILE A 69 -4.41 1.89 -2.62
N VAL A 70 -4.22 1.62 -1.32
CA VAL A 70 -2.99 1.09 -0.74
C VAL A 70 -3.32 -0.09 0.17
N ILE A 71 -2.48 -1.12 0.20
CA ILE A 71 -2.59 -2.24 1.14
C ILE A 71 -1.22 -2.65 1.71
N PRO A 72 -1.14 -2.92 3.02
CA PRO A 72 0.01 -3.55 3.65
C PRO A 72 0.07 -5.05 3.30
N GLY A 73 1.21 -5.66 3.55
CA GLY A 73 1.35 -7.11 3.55
C GLY A 73 0.94 -7.74 4.87
N GLY A 74 1.67 -8.79 5.25
CA GLY A 74 1.35 -9.63 6.40
C GLY A 74 0.42 -10.78 6.05
N MET A 75 0.57 -11.88 6.79
CA MET A 75 -0.24 -13.08 6.62
C MET A 75 -0.99 -13.38 7.92
N PRO A 76 -2.27 -13.76 7.88
CA PRO A 76 -3.07 -14.05 6.69
C PRO A 76 -3.71 -12.83 6.00
N GLY A 77 -3.44 -11.59 6.44
CA GLY A 77 -4.09 -10.36 5.96
C GLY A 77 -4.11 -10.25 4.43
N SER A 78 -2.96 -10.46 3.77
CA SER A 78 -2.87 -10.40 2.30
C SER A 78 -3.74 -11.47 1.61
N THR A 79 -3.85 -12.67 2.19
CA THR A 79 -4.73 -13.72 1.66
C THR A 79 -6.20 -13.36 1.84
N LEU A 80 -6.58 -12.77 2.98
CA LEU A 80 -7.95 -12.31 3.23
C LEU A 80 -8.33 -11.20 2.23
N LEU A 81 -7.45 -10.22 2.01
CA LEU A 81 -7.65 -9.16 1.02
C LEU A 81 -7.77 -9.72 -0.40
N ARG A 82 -6.90 -10.66 -0.80
CA ARG A 82 -6.95 -11.33 -2.11
C ARG A 82 -8.28 -12.07 -2.35
N ASN A 83 -8.84 -12.65 -1.30
CA ASN A 83 -10.09 -13.42 -1.38
C ASN A 83 -11.35 -12.54 -1.22
N ASN A 84 -11.19 -11.24 -0.97
CA ASN A 84 -12.30 -10.31 -0.86
C ASN A 84 -12.63 -9.71 -2.24
N ASN A 85 -13.75 -10.16 -2.83
CA ASN A 85 -14.17 -9.72 -4.16
C ASN A 85 -14.32 -8.20 -4.28
N LYS A 86 -14.80 -7.52 -3.22
CA LYS A 86 -14.97 -6.05 -3.24
C LYS A 86 -13.62 -5.34 -3.30
N ILE A 87 -12.60 -5.86 -2.61
CA ILE A 87 -11.22 -5.35 -2.70
C ILE A 87 -10.67 -5.54 -4.12
N ILE A 88 -10.82 -6.73 -4.70
CA ILE A 88 -10.38 -6.99 -6.08
C ILE A 88 -11.04 -6.04 -7.08
N GLU A 89 -12.35 -5.83 -6.94
CA GLU A 89 -13.11 -4.89 -7.78
C GLU A 89 -12.62 -3.44 -7.61
N PHE A 90 -12.37 -3.00 -6.38
CA PHE A 90 -11.84 -1.66 -6.11
C PHE A 90 -10.48 -1.45 -6.76
N PHE A 91 -9.57 -2.43 -6.65
CA PHE A 91 -8.26 -2.34 -7.30
C PHE A 91 -8.38 -2.27 -8.82
N LYS A 92 -9.24 -3.09 -9.45
CA LYS A 92 -9.50 -3.04 -10.90
C LYS A 92 -10.05 -1.69 -11.33
N THR A 93 -11.03 -1.17 -10.61
CA THR A 93 -11.67 0.12 -10.90
C THR A 93 -10.65 1.26 -10.84
N MET A 94 -9.88 1.34 -9.74
CA MET A 94 -8.85 2.36 -9.58
C MET A 94 -7.77 2.28 -10.66
N TYR A 95 -7.30 1.07 -10.97
CA TYR A 95 -6.29 0.85 -12.00
C TYR A 95 -6.76 1.29 -13.39
N ASN A 96 -7.99 0.94 -13.77
CA ASN A 96 -8.57 1.27 -15.07
C ASN A 96 -8.83 2.78 -15.25
N GLU A 97 -9.02 3.51 -14.16
CA GLU A 97 -9.18 4.97 -14.12
C GLU A 97 -7.83 5.70 -13.92
N ASP A 98 -6.70 5.03 -14.21
CA ASP A 98 -5.34 5.56 -14.07
C ASP A 98 -5.01 6.13 -12.68
N LYS A 99 -5.76 5.73 -11.64
CA LYS A 99 -5.50 6.07 -10.25
C LYS A 99 -4.43 5.15 -9.65
N LEU A 100 -3.74 5.64 -8.63
CA LEU A 100 -2.65 4.90 -8.00
C LEU A 100 -3.17 3.65 -7.29
N VAL A 101 -2.53 2.52 -7.57
CA VAL A 101 -2.69 1.26 -6.83
C VAL A 101 -1.34 0.83 -6.24
N ALA A 102 -1.29 0.54 -4.93
CA ALA A 102 -0.04 0.26 -4.25
C ALA A 102 -0.14 -0.90 -3.26
N ALA A 103 0.88 -1.76 -3.23
CA ALA A 103 0.92 -2.93 -2.37
C ALA A 103 2.36 -3.26 -1.95
N ILE A 104 2.56 -3.72 -0.71
CA ILE A 104 3.87 -4.05 -0.16
C ILE A 104 3.93 -5.49 0.34
N CYS A 105 5.13 -6.10 0.32
CA CYS A 105 5.44 -7.39 0.94
C CYS A 105 4.69 -8.57 0.27
N ALA A 106 3.79 -9.24 0.99
CA ALA A 106 2.94 -10.30 0.45
C ALA A 106 1.76 -9.76 -0.38
N ALA A 107 1.35 -8.50 -0.16
CA ALA A 107 0.12 -7.94 -0.74
C ALA A 107 0.11 -7.77 -2.27
N PRO A 108 1.23 -7.70 -3.03
CA PRO A 108 1.18 -7.73 -4.50
C PRO A 108 0.44 -8.92 -5.11
N ILE A 109 0.20 -10.02 -4.35
CA ILE A 109 -0.69 -11.12 -4.78
C ILE A 109 -2.13 -10.66 -5.03
N VAL A 110 -2.58 -9.56 -4.35
CA VAL A 110 -3.90 -8.95 -4.57
C VAL A 110 -3.94 -8.26 -5.93
N LEU A 111 -2.89 -7.51 -6.27
CA LEU A 111 -2.76 -6.87 -7.60
C LEU A 111 -2.68 -7.92 -8.71
N SER A 112 -1.99 -9.03 -8.46
CA SER A 112 -1.93 -10.17 -9.38
C SER A 112 -3.32 -10.77 -9.60
N ALA A 113 -4.06 -11.06 -8.52
CA ALA A 113 -5.43 -11.58 -8.60
C ALA A 113 -6.40 -10.61 -9.30
N ALA A 114 -6.16 -9.31 -9.21
CA ALA A 114 -6.88 -8.29 -9.98
C ALA A 114 -6.46 -8.19 -11.45
N GLY A 115 -5.42 -8.93 -11.88
CA GLY A 115 -4.90 -8.92 -13.24
C GLY A 115 -4.08 -7.68 -13.61
N ILE A 116 -3.72 -6.86 -12.62
CA ILE A 116 -3.05 -5.55 -12.79
C ILE A 116 -1.59 -5.70 -13.19
N LEU A 117 -0.90 -6.76 -12.75
CA LEU A 117 0.54 -6.89 -12.91
C LEU A 117 0.97 -7.44 -14.26
N LYS A 118 0.06 -7.94 -15.12
CA LYS A 118 0.38 -8.62 -16.39
C LYS A 118 1.29 -7.80 -17.32
N ASP A 119 1.14 -6.49 -17.32
CA ASP A 119 1.89 -5.54 -18.14
C ASP A 119 2.75 -4.60 -17.28
N ARG A 120 3.18 -5.04 -16.08
CA ARG A 120 3.89 -4.22 -15.11
C ARG A 120 5.14 -4.90 -14.57
N GLU A 121 6.19 -4.11 -14.33
CA GLU A 121 7.29 -4.49 -13.46
C GLU A 121 6.80 -4.45 -12.01
N ALA A 122 7.10 -5.47 -11.20
CA ALA A 122 6.71 -5.53 -9.80
C ALA A 122 7.79 -6.12 -8.91
N THR A 123 7.66 -5.88 -7.62
CA THR A 123 8.42 -6.55 -6.56
C THR A 123 7.48 -7.00 -5.44
N SER A 124 7.96 -7.87 -4.56
CA SER A 124 7.24 -8.38 -3.39
C SER A 124 8.22 -8.87 -2.33
N TYR A 125 7.71 -9.36 -1.23
CA TYR A 125 8.52 -10.11 -0.28
C TYR A 125 9.11 -11.37 -0.95
N PRO A 126 10.38 -11.71 -0.69
CA PRO A 126 11.01 -12.91 -1.27
C PRO A 126 10.17 -14.18 -1.05
N GLY A 127 9.95 -14.93 -2.14
CA GLY A 127 9.13 -16.15 -2.14
C GLY A 127 7.71 -15.96 -2.66
N PHE A 128 7.18 -14.74 -2.72
CA PHE A 128 5.88 -14.44 -3.34
C PHE A 128 5.96 -14.19 -4.85
N ASP A 129 7.17 -14.06 -5.40
CA ASP A 129 7.42 -13.89 -6.85
C ASP A 129 6.68 -14.92 -7.72
N LYS A 130 6.56 -16.16 -7.23
CA LYS A 130 5.89 -17.26 -7.93
C LYS A 130 4.36 -17.12 -8.00
N GLU A 131 3.79 -16.28 -7.14
CA GLU A 131 2.35 -15.99 -7.13
C GLU A 131 2.00 -14.72 -7.91
N LEU A 132 3.03 -14.02 -8.46
CA LEU A 132 2.81 -12.81 -9.23
C LEU A 132 2.79 -13.13 -10.73
N GLU A 133 1.67 -12.84 -11.37
CA GLU A 133 1.56 -12.83 -12.83
C GLU A 133 2.01 -11.45 -13.34
N SER A 134 3.28 -11.09 -13.10
CA SER A 134 3.86 -9.81 -13.54
C SER A 134 4.63 -9.94 -14.85
N GLN A 135 4.71 -8.84 -15.62
CA GLN A 135 5.54 -8.79 -16.83
C GLN A 135 7.02 -9.03 -16.52
N SER A 136 7.49 -8.44 -15.42
CA SER A 136 8.83 -8.66 -14.90
C SER A 136 8.85 -8.53 -13.38
N TYR A 137 9.73 -9.32 -12.74
CA TYR A 137 9.93 -9.29 -11.29
C TYR A 137 11.29 -8.69 -10.95
N ASN A 138 11.32 -7.68 -10.10
CA ASN A 138 12.54 -7.02 -9.68
C ASN A 138 12.86 -7.29 -8.21
N SER A 139 13.77 -8.24 -7.96
CA SER A 139 14.21 -8.62 -6.60
C SER A 139 15.25 -7.66 -5.99
N LYS A 140 15.76 -6.67 -6.75
CA LYS A 140 16.85 -5.79 -6.31
C LYS A 140 16.38 -4.41 -5.85
N LYS A 141 15.21 -3.97 -6.33
CA LYS A 141 14.63 -2.67 -5.93
C LYS A 141 13.77 -2.84 -4.68
N ALA A 142 14.02 -2.02 -3.68
CA ALA A 142 13.19 -1.93 -2.48
C ALA A 142 11.74 -1.55 -2.80
N VAL A 143 11.57 -0.61 -3.74
CA VAL A 143 10.29 -0.13 -4.26
C VAL A 143 10.38 -0.09 -5.78
N VAL A 144 9.36 -0.58 -6.45
CA VAL A 144 9.15 -0.48 -7.91
C VAL A 144 7.96 0.41 -8.17
N VAL A 145 8.16 1.43 -9.01
CA VAL A 145 7.13 2.31 -9.52
C VAL A 145 7.02 2.07 -11.02
N ASP A 146 5.88 1.57 -11.47
CA ASP A 146 5.60 1.37 -12.90
C ASP A 146 4.23 1.95 -13.23
N LYS A 147 4.23 3.12 -13.89
CA LYS A 147 3.04 3.93 -14.18
C LYS A 147 2.25 4.19 -12.89
N ASN A 148 0.98 3.78 -12.85
CA ASN A 148 0.09 3.93 -11.69
C ASN A 148 0.13 2.75 -10.71
N VAL A 149 1.19 1.93 -10.75
CA VAL A 149 1.38 0.79 -9.83
C VAL A 149 2.65 0.99 -9.01
N ILE A 150 2.55 0.88 -7.67
CA ILE A 150 3.70 0.88 -6.77
C ILE A 150 3.70 -0.43 -5.98
N THR A 151 4.83 -1.15 -6.04
CA THR A 151 5.06 -2.34 -5.22
C THR A 151 6.35 -2.22 -4.41
N ALA A 152 6.40 -2.83 -3.22
CA ALA A 152 7.59 -2.80 -2.36
C ALA A 152 7.84 -4.15 -1.68
N GLN A 153 9.08 -4.35 -1.19
CA GLN A 153 9.52 -5.68 -0.74
C GLN A 153 9.03 -6.09 0.65
N GLY A 154 9.02 -5.20 1.64
CA GLY A 154 8.68 -5.66 2.98
C GLY A 154 8.89 -4.61 4.09
N PRO A 155 8.84 -5.03 5.39
CA PRO A 155 8.70 -4.11 6.52
C PRO A 155 9.80 -3.05 6.62
N ALA A 156 11.05 -3.44 6.42
CA ALA A 156 12.18 -2.50 6.53
C ALA A 156 12.15 -1.36 5.49
N VAL A 157 11.44 -1.53 4.38
CA VAL A 157 11.32 -0.54 3.32
C VAL A 157 9.95 0.15 3.26
N ALA A 158 9.09 -0.08 4.25
CA ALA A 158 7.76 0.53 4.33
C ALA A 158 7.79 2.06 4.35
N ILE A 159 8.84 2.64 4.94
CA ILE A 159 9.09 4.09 4.90
C ILE A 159 9.32 4.58 3.46
N LEU A 160 10.15 3.87 2.68
CA LEU A 160 10.41 4.21 1.28
C LEU A 160 9.15 4.08 0.43
N PHE A 161 8.34 3.05 0.69
CA PHE A 161 7.04 2.86 0.04
C PHE A 161 6.10 4.05 0.29
N GLY A 162 6.00 4.53 1.53
CA GLY A 162 5.22 5.72 1.87
C GLY A 162 5.71 6.97 1.14
N TYR A 163 7.02 7.19 1.04
CA TYR A 163 7.58 8.32 0.30
C TYR A 163 7.29 8.26 -1.20
N GLU A 164 7.35 7.07 -1.82
CA GLU A 164 7.05 6.95 -3.25
C GLU A 164 5.56 7.18 -3.55
N ILE A 165 4.65 6.79 -2.64
CA ILE A 165 3.22 7.12 -2.75
C ILE A 165 3.02 8.65 -2.70
N VAL A 166 3.62 9.34 -1.72
CA VAL A 166 3.55 10.80 -1.62
C VAL A 166 4.12 11.48 -2.86
N ASN A 167 5.31 11.06 -3.30
CA ASN A 167 5.97 11.59 -4.49
C ASN A 167 5.11 11.42 -5.75
N TYR A 168 4.48 10.26 -5.92
CA TYR A 168 3.58 9.98 -7.04
C TYR A 168 2.34 10.89 -7.04
N LEU A 169 1.73 11.11 -5.88
CA LEU A 169 0.48 11.85 -5.75
C LEU A 169 0.67 13.37 -5.84
N LEU A 170 1.74 13.90 -5.26
CA LEU A 170 1.96 15.35 -5.17
C LEU A 170 2.90 15.88 -6.25
N LYS A 171 3.91 15.09 -6.68
CA LYS A 171 4.87 15.45 -7.73
C LYS A 171 5.61 16.77 -7.43
N ASP A 172 5.90 17.03 -6.16
CA ASP A 172 6.58 18.22 -5.66
C ASP A 172 7.64 17.84 -4.60
N GLU A 173 8.20 18.83 -3.89
CA GLU A 173 9.26 18.61 -2.89
C GLU A 173 8.75 18.06 -1.54
N THR A 174 7.45 17.81 -1.38
CA THR A 174 6.87 17.39 -0.10
C THR A 174 7.49 16.09 0.42
N ALA A 175 7.65 15.08 -0.44
CA ALA A 175 8.27 13.81 -0.05
C ALA A 175 9.71 14.01 0.42
N ASN A 176 10.50 14.86 -0.23
CA ASN A 176 11.88 15.16 0.16
C ASN A 176 11.94 15.91 1.50
N ASN A 177 11.07 16.89 1.70
CA ASN A 177 10.98 17.61 2.97
C ASN A 177 10.64 16.68 4.13
N ILE A 178 9.75 15.70 3.93
CA ILE A 178 9.41 14.71 4.97
C ILE A 178 10.59 13.77 5.24
N LYS A 179 11.35 13.34 4.21
CA LYS A 179 12.58 12.54 4.40
C LYS A 179 13.58 13.24 5.32
N GLU A 180 13.80 14.54 5.12
CA GLU A 180 14.68 15.33 5.99
C GLU A 180 14.14 15.44 7.42
N GLN A 181 12.85 15.76 7.59
CA GLN A 181 12.20 15.86 8.89
C GLN A 181 12.22 14.52 9.67
N MET A 182 12.14 13.40 8.97
CA MET A 182 12.20 12.06 9.54
C MET A 182 13.63 11.52 9.70
N LEU A 183 14.65 12.35 9.45
CA LEU A 183 16.07 12.02 9.60
C LEU A 183 16.53 10.81 8.73
N LEU A 184 15.90 10.62 7.55
CA LEU A 184 16.31 9.55 6.63
C LEU A 184 17.80 9.66 6.20
N PRO A 185 18.40 10.86 5.97
CA PRO A 185 19.82 10.97 5.69
C PRO A 185 20.69 10.37 6.80
N VAL A 186 20.36 10.62 8.07
CA VAL A 186 21.10 10.07 9.22
C VAL A 186 21.03 8.53 9.22
N LEU A 187 19.87 7.95 8.88
CA LEU A 187 19.75 6.50 8.79
C LEU A 187 20.69 5.93 7.71
N LYS A 188 20.73 6.56 6.53
CA LYS A 188 21.60 6.11 5.40
C LYS A 188 23.08 6.09 5.75
N ASP A 189 23.53 7.01 6.57
CA ASP A 189 24.94 7.16 6.95
C ASP A 189 25.36 6.16 8.06
N ASN A 190 24.40 5.40 8.61
CA ASN A 190 24.64 4.49 9.75
C ASN A 190 24.25 3.03 9.50
N ILE A 191 23.95 2.64 8.25
CA ILE A 191 23.61 1.25 7.85
C ILE A 191 24.48 0.71 6.72
#